data_d443913af01bda6805e0239070bb3cb4
#
_entry.id   d443913af01bda6805e0239070bb3cb4
#
_cell.length_a   1.000
_cell.length_b   1.000
_cell.length_c   1.000
_cell.angle_alpha   90.00
_cell.angle_beta   90.00
_cell.angle_gamma   90.00
#
_symmetry.space_group_name_H-M   'P 1'
#
loop_
_entity.id
_entity.type
_entity.pdbx_description
1 polymer ?
#
loop_
_entity_poly.entity_id
_entity_poly.type
_entity_poly.pdbx_seq_one_letter_code
_entity_poly.pdbx_strand_id
1 'polypeptide(L)'
;MQDTENGEKEEKNEPEAEAGKEQVASEKEIAELKERILRLTAEFDNYKKRIAKDLNASSDKAKAEMISRLLPVIDEFELAISTMDLKQEHAKGVSLIYSNMISILKSAGLQVIDSSGRYDPYKHEIVLAEESDKEEGTVLGVIRNGYKFKDIMLRPASVIIAKKKHDEKINPEESTENKEEKGE
;
A
#
# COMPACT_ATOMS: atom_id res chain seq x y z
N MET A 1 -50.89 -89.81 23.98
CA MET A 1 -50.98 -89.44 22.56
C MET A 1 -50.90 -87.94 22.46
N GLN A 2 -49.80 -87.47 21.91
CA GLN A 2 -49.69 -86.27 21.07
C GLN A 2 -50.17 -84.95 21.72
N ASP A 3 -49.59 -83.86 21.69
CA ASP A 3 -48.36 -83.30 21.15
C ASP A 3 -48.24 -81.92 21.80
N THR A 4 -47.13 -81.48 22.28
CA THR A 4 -46.83 -80.05 22.42
C THR A 4 -45.32 -79.87 22.39
N GLU A 5 -44.76 -79.86 21.21
CA GLU A 5 -43.53 -79.23 20.83
C GLU A 5 -43.93 -78.02 19.96
N ASN A 6 -43.87 -76.84 20.43
CA ASN A 6 -43.41 -75.67 19.66
C ASN A 6 -43.53 -74.44 20.51
N GLY A 7 -42.45 -73.81 20.87
CA GLY A 7 -42.46 -72.50 21.59
C GLY A 7 -41.16 -72.01 22.22
N GLU A 8 -40.00 -72.45 21.67
CA GLU A 8 -38.70 -71.92 22.17
C GLU A 8 -37.74 -71.64 21.05
N LYS A 9 -38.02 -70.66 20.16
CA LYS A 9 -37.04 -70.28 19.14
C LYS A 9 -37.07 -68.78 18.72
N GLU A 10 -37.76 -67.88 19.38
CA GLU A 10 -37.81 -66.50 18.92
C GLU A 10 -37.18 -65.40 19.85
N GLU A 11 -36.68 -65.73 21.06
CA GLU A 11 -36.22 -64.72 22.03
C GLU A 11 -34.70 -64.48 22.10
N LYS A 12 -33.88 -65.01 21.18
CA LYS A 12 -32.41 -64.82 21.25
C LYS A 12 -31.78 -63.89 20.26
N ASN A 13 -32.53 -63.17 19.38
CA ASN A 13 -31.95 -62.39 18.29
C ASN A 13 -32.10 -60.85 18.45
N GLU A 14 -32.83 -60.34 19.45
CA GLU A 14 -33.04 -58.93 19.63
C GLU A 14 -31.85 -58.14 20.27
N PRO A 15 -31.09 -58.67 21.27
CA PRO A 15 -30.01 -57.89 21.90
C PRO A 15 -28.77 -57.72 20.97
N GLU A 16 -28.50 -58.66 20.05
CA GLU A 16 -27.37 -58.51 19.10
C GLU A 16 -27.68 -57.51 17.98
N ALA A 17 -28.94 -57.37 17.58
CA ALA A 17 -29.37 -56.41 16.56
C ALA A 17 -29.42 -54.95 17.10
N GLU A 18 -29.73 -54.77 18.39
CA GLU A 18 -29.68 -53.45 19.04
C GLU A 18 -28.24 -53.02 19.32
N ALA A 19 -27.38 -53.91 19.82
CA ALA A 19 -25.94 -53.60 20.00
C ALA A 19 -25.23 -53.24 18.69
N GLY A 20 -25.60 -53.88 17.58
CA GLY A 20 -25.06 -53.52 16.23
C GLY A 20 -25.54 -52.15 15.73
N LYS A 21 -26.78 -51.76 16.07
CA LYS A 21 -27.31 -50.42 15.72
C LYS A 21 -26.66 -49.30 16.54
N GLU A 22 -26.41 -49.49 17.82
CA GLU A 22 -25.70 -48.54 18.68
C GLU A 22 -24.21 -48.34 18.24
N GLN A 23 -23.54 -49.43 17.86
CA GLN A 23 -22.17 -49.35 17.33
C GLN A 23 -22.11 -48.56 16.05
N VAL A 24 -22.99 -48.79 15.09
CA VAL A 24 -23.06 -48.04 13.82
C VAL A 24 -23.42 -46.56 14.03
N ALA A 25 -24.29 -46.25 15.01
CA ALA A 25 -24.62 -44.86 15.38
C ALA A 25 -23.40 -44.15 15.99
N SER A 26 -22.68 -44.84 16.89
CA SER A 26 -21.46 -44.31 17.53
C SER A 26 -20.33 -44.10 16.50
N GLU A 27 -20.15 -45.01 15.55
CA GLU A 27 -19.14 -44.86 14.47
C GLU A 27 -19.45 -43.66 13.56
N LYS A 28 -20.71 -43.40 13.25
CA LYS A 28 -21.14 -42.23 12.48
C LYS A 28 -20.87 -40.92 13.23
N GLU A 29 -21.21 -40.87 14.51
CA GLU A 29 -20.95 -39.72 15.34
C GLU A 29 -19.45 -39.42 15.45
N ILE A 30 -18.62 -40.43 15.64
CA ILE A 30 -17.15 -40.31 15.63
C ILE A 30 -16.64 -39.78 14.29
N ALA A 31 -17.20 -40.25 13.17
CA ALA A 31 -16.81 -39.79 11.85
C ALA A 31 -17.18 -38.30 11.62
N GLU A 32 -18.40 -37.93 12.02
CA GLU A 32 -18.85 -36.52 11.97
C GLU A 32 -18.01 -35.60 12.86
N LEU A 33 -17.69 -36.02 14.08
CA LEU A 33 -16.83 -35.29 14.98
C LEU A 33 -15.41 -35.15 14.43
N LYS A 34 -14.84 -36.17 13.83
CA LYS A 34 -13.53 -36.09 13.17
C LYS A 34 -13.54 -35.12 12.01
N GLU A 35 -14.57 -35.16 11.16
CA GLU A 35 -14.70 -34.20 10.05
C GLU A 35 -14.82 -32.77 10.55
N ARG A 36 -15.61 -32.56 11.62
CA ARG A 36 -15.77 -31.25 12.24
C ARG A 36 -14.46 -30.72 12.84
N ILE A 37 -13.68 -31.60 13.51
CA ILE A 37 -12.36 -31.24 14.04
C ILE A 37 -11.40 -30.88 12.89
N LEU A 38 -11.38 -31.65 11.82
CA LEU A 38 -10.51 -31.38 10.66
C LEU A 38 -10.85 -30.01 10.06
N ARG A 39 -12.14 -29.73 9.85
CA ARG A 39 -12.60 -28.45 9.34
C ARG A 39 -12.22 -27.27 10.27
N LEU A 40 -12.49 -27.41 11.57
CA LEU A 40 -12.13 -26.38 12.56
C LEU A 40 -10.63 -26.14 12.61
N THR A 41 -9.82 -27.19 12.50
CA THR A 41 -8.36 -27.06 12.45
C THR A 41 -7.91 -26.26 11.21
N ALA A 42 -8.49 -26.56 10.04
CA ALA A 42 -8.20 -25.83 8.82
C ALA A 42 -8.64 -24.34 8.92
N GLU A 43 -9.82 -24.07 9.47
CA GLU A 43 -10.31 -22.70 9.71
C GLU A 43 -9.40 -21.96 10.69
N PHE A 44 -8.95 -22.62 11.76
CA PHE A 44 -8.05 -22.04 12.73
C PHE A 44 -6.67 -21.70 12.13
N ASP A 45 -6.12 -22.57 11.29
CA ASP A 45 -4.85 -22.30 10.60
C ASP A 45 -4.98 -21.12 9.62
N ASN A 46 -6.09 -21.04 8.89
CA ASN A 46 -6.39 -19.90 8.04
C ASN A 46 -6.55 -18.60 8.86
N TYR A 47 -7.22 -18.67 10.00
CA TYR A 47 -7.36 -17.55 10.93
C TYR A 47 -6.01 -17.07 11.44
N LYS A 48 -5.12 -17.98 11.88
CA LYS A 48 -3.75 -17.64 12.33
C LYS A 48 -2.95 -16.92 11.24
N LYS A 49 -3.00 -17.43 10.02
CA LYS A 49 -2.30 -16.81 8.87
C LYS A 49 -2.84 -15.41 8.60
N ARG A 50 -4.16 -15.22 8.67
CA ARG A 50 -4.78 -13.90 8.49
C ARG A 50 -4.35 -12.93 9.58
N ILE A 51 -4.45 -13.33 10.86
CA ILE A 51 -4.04 -12.48 11.98
C ILE A 51 -2.56 -12.08 11.90
N ALA A 52 -1.68 -13.01 11.53
CA ALA A 52 -0.26 -12.69 11.36
C ALA A 52 -0.05 -11.64 10.26
N LYS A 53 -0.77 -11.74 9.14
CA LYS A 53 -0.75 -10.74 8.07
C LYS A 53 -1.28 -9.38 8.53
N ASP A 54 -2.40 -9.36 9.26
CA ASP A 54 -3.04 -8.14 9.75
C ASP A 54 -2.15 -7.42 10.78
N LEU A 55 -1.49 -8.16 11.67
CA LEU A 55 -0.52 -7.62 12.62
C LEU A 55 0.68 -6.98 11.92
N ASN A 56 1.24 -7.64 10.91
CA ASN A 56 2.34 -7.09 10.12
C ASN A 56 1.92 -5.82 9.38
N ALA A 57 0.75 -5.83 8.74
CA ALA A 57 0.21 -4.67 8.04
C ALA A 57 -0.06 -3.49 9.01
N SER A 58 -0.58 -3.75 10.21
CA SER A 58 -0.80 -2.74 11.24
C SER A 58 0.52 -2.15 11.75
N SER A 59 1.54 -3.00 11.97
CA SER A 59 2.89 -2.56 12.35
C SER A 59 3.53 -1.69 11.27
N ASP A 60 3.41 -2.09 10.00
CA ASP A 60 3.96 -1.33 8.88
C ASP A 60 3.24 0.01 8.72
N LYS A 61 1.91 0.05 8.91
CA LYS A 61 1.14 1.30 8.91
C LYS A 61 1.57 2.26 10.02
N ALA A 62 1.78 1.76 11.23
CA ALA A 62 2.25 2.57 12.35
C ALA A 62 3.66 3.15 12.09
N LYS A 63 4.58 2.34 11.52
CA LYS A 63 5.91 2.82 11.10
C LYS A 63 5.81 3.88 10.00
N ALA A 64 4.97 3.66 9.00
CA ALA A 64 4.73 4.61 7.91
C ALA A 64 4.23 5.95 8.43
N GLU A 65 3.27 5.94 9.37
CA GLU A 65 2.76 7.15 10.00
C GLU A 65 3.83 7.89 10.79
N MET A 66 4.64 7.18 11.59
CA MET A 66 5.76 7.77 12.33
C MET A 66 6.77 8.41 11.37
N ILE A 67 7.18 7.70 10.31
CA ILE A 67 8.11 8.23 9.32
C ILE A 67 7.52 9.44 8.61
N SER A 68 6.23 9.40 8.26
CA SER A 68 5.54 10.54 7.62
C SER A 68 5.62 11.82 8.45
N ARG A 69 5.53 11.70 9.78
CA ARG A 69 5.68 12.83 10.72
C ARG A 69 7.11 13.35 10.81
N LEU A 70 8.11 12.55 10.43
CA LEU A 70 9.52 12.94 10.38
C LEU A 70 9.91 13.61 9.05
N LEU A 71 9.14 13.44 7.98
CA LEU A 71 9.48 13.97 6.65
C LEU A 71 9.71 15.49 6.64
N PRO A 72 8.97 16.33 7.37
CA PRO A 72 9.27 17.77 7.44
C PRO A 72 10.69 18.06 7.96
N VAL A 73 11.16 17.32 8.98
CA VAL A 73 12.51 17.47 9.52
C VAL A 73 13.57 17.08 8.48
N ILE A 74 13.30 16.02 7.71
CA ILE A 74 14.18 15.61 6.60
C ILE A 74 14.28 16.73 5.56
N ASP A 75 13.17 17.37 5.20
CA ASP A 75 13.15 18.48 4.25
C ASP A 75 13.96 19.69 4.76
N GLU A 76 13.84 20.01 6.06
CA GLU A 76 14.62 21.08 6.68
C GLU A 76 16.12 20.78 6.63
N PHE A 77 16.54 19.52 6.85
CA PHE A 77 17.92 19.10 6.67
C PHE A 77 18.38 19.23 5.22
N GLU A 78 17.57 18.78 4.24
CA GLU A 78 17.89 18.94 2.81
C GLU A 78 18.07 20.41 2.43
N LEU A 79 17.16 21.27 2.89
CA LEU A 79 17.26 22.71 2.66
C LEU A 79 18.51 23.30 3.32
N ALA A 80 18.78 22.95 4.58
CA ALA A 80 19.96 23.44 5.27
C ALA A 80 21.25 23.05 4.55
N ILE A 81 21.38 21.77 4.14
CA ILE A 81 22.55 21.27 3.42
C ILE A 81 22.70 21.97 2.06
N SER A 82 21.59 22.23 1.34
CA SER A 82 21.63 22.91 0.04
C SER A 82 22.13 24.35 0.10
N THR A 83 21.96 25.02 1.25
CA THR A 83 22.36 26.42 1.49
C THR A 83 23.74 26.55 2.15
N MET A 84 24.29 25.46 2.71
CA MET A 84 25.59 25.47 3.38
C MET A 84 26.76 25.38 2.38
N ASP A 85 27.87 26.08 2.71
CA ASP A 85 29.14 25.86 2.02
C ASP A 85 29.77 24.53 2.48
N LEU A 86 29.68 23.50 1.64
CA LEU A 86 30.19 22.14 1.91
C LEU A 86 31.72 22.08 2.12
N LYS A 87 32.46 23.17 1.91
CA LYS A 87 33.89 23.24 2.22
C LYS A 87 34.15 23.35 3.73
N GLN A 88 33.17 23.81 4.49
CA GLN A 88 33.28 23.95 5.95
C GLN A 88 33.11 22.61 6.66
N GLU A 89 33.90 22.36 7.70
CA GLU A 89 33.85 21.11 8.47
C GLU A 89 32.48 20.88 9.11
N HIS A 90 31.81 21.94 9.57
CA HIS A 90 30.48 21.84 10.17
C HIS A 90 29.43 21.36 9.16
N ALA A 91 29.48 21.83 7.90
CA ALA A 91 28.58 21.39 6.84
C ALA A 91 28.78 19.92 6.51
N LYS A 92 30.02 19.41 6.52
CA LYS A 92 30.34 17.99 6.35
C LYS A 92 29.74 17.15 7.48
N GLY A 93 29.84 17.64 8.72
CA GLY A 93 29.26 16.97 9.89
C GLY A 93 27.74 16.81 9.78
N VAL A 94 27.04 17.89 9.41
CA VAL A 94 25.58 17.86 9.21
C VAL A 94 25.19 16.93 8.06
N SER A 95 25.91 16.98 6.93
CA SER A 95 25.67 16.09 5.79
C SER A 95 25.88 14.61 6.15
N LEU A 96 26.86 14.29 7.00
CA LEU A 96 27.09 12.93 7.46
C LEU A 96 25.93 12.44 8.36
N ILE A 97 25.46 13.28 9.29
CA ILE A 97 24.31 12.94 10.16
C ILE A 97 23.06 12.67 9.29
N TYR A 98 22.79 13.55 8.32
CA TYR A 98 21.68 13.38 7.39
C TYR A 98 21.80 12.07 6.60
N SER A 99 22.98 11.78 6.05
CA SER A 99 23.23 10.54 5.28
C SER A 99 23.00 9.28 6.13
N ASN A 100 23.45 9.30 7.38
CA ASN A 100 23.23 8.19 8.31
C ASN A 100 21.74 8.03 8.63
N MET A 101 21.02 9.12 8.90
CA MET A 101 19.58 9.09 9.15
C MET A 101 18.82 8.50 7.97
N ILE A 102 19.07 8.98 6.77
CA ILE A 102 18.44 8.45 5.55
C ILE A 102 18.79 6.97 5.32
N SER A 103 20.03 6.57 5.60
CA SER A 103 20.45 5.16 5.49
C SER A 103 19.68 4.25 6.45
N ILE A 104 19.47 4.68 7.69
CA ILE A 104 18.66 3.96 8.68
C ILE A 104 17.21 3.84 8.21
N LEU A 105 16.61 4.93 7.73
CA LEU A 105 15.24 4.92 7.23
C LEU A 105 15.09 4.04 5.99
N LYS A 106 16.05 4.07 5.07
CA LYS A 106 16.09 3.18 3.90
C LYS A 106 16.20 1.71 4.30
N SER A 107 17.02 1.38 5.29
CA SER A 107 17.13 0.02 5.80
C SER A 107 15.83 -0.47 6.47
N ALA A 108 15.06 0.45 7.04
CA ALA A 108 13.73 0.16 7.59
C ALA A 108 12.66 -0.03 6.52
N GLY A 109 12.91 0.38 5.26
CA GLY A 109 11.98 0.23 4.13
C GLY A 109 11.51 1.53 3.50
N LEU A 110 12.08 2.69 3.85
CA LEU A 110 11.82 3.97 3.18
C LEU A 110 12.43 3.96 1.78
N GLN A 111 11.68 4.42 0.80
CA GLN A 111 12.14 4.57 -0.57
C GLN A 111 11.81 5.96 -1.08
N VAL A 112 12.76 6.58 -1.77
CA VAL A 112 12.54 7.84 -2.50
C VAL A 112 11.80 7.51 -3.79
N ILE A 113 10.82 8.35 -4.13
CA ILE A 113 10.10 8.22 -5.39
C ILE A 113 11.00 8.75 -6.52
N ASP A 114 11.18 7.92 -7.54
CA ASP A 114 11.86 8.36 -8.75
C ASP A 114 10.98 9.37 -9.48
N SER A 115 11.50 10.58 -9.60
CA SER A 115 10.83 11.71 -10.27
C SER A 115 11.53 12.08 -11.58
N SER A 116 12.30 11.17 -12.17
CA SER A 116 12.91 11.34 -13.49
C SER A 116 11.88 11.09 -14.61
N GLY A 117 12.01 11.84 -15.72
CA GLY A 117 11.23 11.62 -16.93
C GLY A 117 9.87 12.35 -16.93
N ARG A 118 8.78 11.64 -17.19
CA ARG A 118 7.45 12.23 -17.35
C ARG A 118 6.66 12.27 -16.05
N TYR A 119 5.83 13.27 -15.90
CA TYR A 119 4.90 13.39 -14.78
C TYR A 119 3.95 12.18 -14.67
N ASP A 120 3.82 11.65 -13.45
CA ASP A 120 2.92 10.57 -13.08
C ASP A 120 1.99 11.05 -11.94
N PRO A 121 0.67 11.14 -12.15
CA PRO A 121 -0.28 11.63 -11.15
C PRO A 121 -0.28 10.84 -9.83
N TYR A 122 0.14 9.58 -9.86
CA TYR A 122 0.18 8.75 -8.66
C TYR A 122 1.44 8.96 -7.82
N LYS A 123 2.48 9.57 -8.40
CA LYS A 123 3.78 9.73 -7.75
C LYS A 123 4.16 11.19 -7.52
N HIS A 124 3.60 12.09 -8.33
CA HIS A 124 4.04 13.48 -8.39
C HIS A 124 2.89 14.44 -8.15
N GLU A 125 3.20 15.54 -7.48
CA GLU A 125 2.34 16.70 -7.30
C GLU A 125 2.96 17.88 -8.07
N ILE A 126 2.20 18.50 -8.97
CA ILE A 126 2.68 19.65 -9.73
C ILE A 126 2.59 20.89 -8.85
N VAL A 127 3.74 21.54 -8.60
CA VAL A 127 3.80 22.82 -7.89
C VAL A 127 3.89 23.97 -8.87
N LEU A 128 4.65 23.80 -9.95
CA LEU A 128 4.89 24.82 -10.96
C LEU A 128 4.97 24.20 -12.35
N ALA A 129 4.49 24.94 -13.35
CA ALA A 129 4.69 24.61 -14.77
C ALA A 129 5.51 25.74 -15.40
N GLU A 130 6.69 25.40 -15.95
CA GLU A 130 7.59 26.36 -16.57
C GLU A 130 7.66 26.11 -18.09
N GLU A 131 7.78 27.21 -18.85
CA GLU A 131 8.00 27.12 -20.29
C GLU A 131 9.36 26.51 -20.60
N SER A 132 9.37 25.47 -21.40
CA SER A 132 10.58 24.73 -21.74
C SER A 132 10.53 24.20 -23.17
N ASP A 133 11.70 23.95 -23.74
CA ASP A 133 11.85 23.27 -25.05
C ASP A 133 11.64 21.73 -24.93
N LYS A 134 11.48 21.21 -23.71
CA LYS A 134 11.19 19.79 -23.50
C LYS A 134 9.72 19.47 -23.77
N GLU A 135 9.43 18.18 -23.96
CA GLU A 135 8.04 17.71 -24.13
C GLU A 135 7.17 18.12 -22.93
N GLU A 136 5.95 18.52 -23.23
CA GLU A 136 4.96 18.88 -22.21
C GLU A 136 4.75 17.74 -21.21
N GLY A 137 4.73 18.08 -19.92
CA GLY A 137 4.63 17.11 -18.83
C GLY A 137 5.95 16.43 -18.44
N THR A 138 7.09 16.83 -19.03
CA THR A 138 8.40 16.37 -18.56
C THR A 138 8.74 17.03 -17.22
N VAL A 139 9.25 16.27 -16.26
CA VAL A 139 9.73 16.82 -15.00
C VAL A 139 11.02 17.59 -15.25
N LEU A 140 11.01 18.88 -14.92
CA LEU A 140 12.16 19.78 -15.05
C LEU A 140 12.99 19.82 -13.78
N GLY A 141 12.35 19.69 -12.62
CA GLY A 141 12.99 19.72 -11.33
C GLY A 141 12.10 19.16 -10.22
N VAL A 142 12.74 18.80 -9.13
CA VAL A 142 12.07 18.33 -7.91
C VAL A 142 12.29 19.39 -6.83
N ILE A 143 11.19 19.97 -6.34
CA ILE A 143 11.22 20.94 -5.24
C ILE A 143 11.30 20.19 -3.91
N ARG A 144 10.58 19.08 -3.81
CA ARG A 144 10.45 18.30 -2.59
C ARG A 144 10.39 16.81 -2.92
N ASN A 145 11.26 16.03 -2.28
CA ASN A 145 11.31 14.59 -2.51
C ASN A 145 10.03 13.88 -2.07
N GLY A 146 9.52 13.00 -2.92
CA GLY A 146 8.45 12.07 -2.59
C GLY A 146 9.00 10.82 -1.92
N TYR A 147 8.22 10.25 -1.01
CA TYR A 147 8.62 9.07 -0.24
C TYR A 147 7.51 8.04 -0.16
N LYS A 148 7.90 6.76 -0.20
CA LYS A 148 7.04 5.62 0.14
C LYS A 148 7.75 4.72 1.15
N PHE A 149 6.96 4.06 1.99
CA PHE A 149 7.44 3.05 2.94
C PHE A 149 6.89 1.70 2.52
N LYS A 150 7.76 0.83 2.02
CA LYS A 150 7.34 -0.42 1.34
C LYS A 150 6.34 -0.09 0.23
N ASP A 151 5.08 -0.56 0.38
CA ASP A 151 3.99 -0.33 -0.58
C ASP A 151 3.08 0.86 -0.19
N ILE A 152 3.35 1.52 0.94
CA ILE A 152 2.53 2.63 1.45
C ILE A 152 3.12 3.95 0.96
N MET A 153 2.35 4.71 0.18
CA MET A 153 2.70 6.07 -0.20
C MET A 153 2.63 6.98 1.02
N LEU A 154 3.74 7.66 1.37
CA LEU A 154 3.79 8.63 2.46
C LEU A 154 3.43 10.03 1.96
N ARG A 155 4.04 10.44 0.85
CA ARG A 155 3.72 11.69 0.14
C ARG A 155 4.25 11.63 -1.30
N PRO A 156 3.59 12.29 -2.26
CA PRO A 156 4.11 12.47 -3.62
C PRO A 156 5.35 13.37 -3.63
N ALA A 157 6.11 13.32 -4.72
CA ALA A 157 7.17 14.29 -4.98
C ALA A 157 6.57 15.58 -5.55
N SER A 158 6.94 16.74 -5.01
CA SER A 158 6.53 18.04 -5.54
C SER A 158 7.49 18.43 -6.66
N VAL A 159 6.96 18.55 -7.88
CA VAL A 159 7.76 18.71 -9.11
C VAL A 159 7.40 19.96 -9.90
N ILE A 160 8.37 20.44 -10.67
CA ILE A 160 8.20 21.44 -11.72
C ILE A 160 8.09 20.67 -13.04
N ILE A 161 7.09 20.96 -13.84
CA ILE A 161 6.88 20.32 -15.14
C ILE A 161 7.09 21.30 -16.30
N ALA A 162 7.46 20.76 -17.46
CA ALA A 162 7.52 21.49 -18.70
C ALA A 162 6.10 21.80 -19.22
N LYS A 163 5.86 23.06 -19.59
CA LYS A 163 4.72 23.53 -20.39
C LYS A 163 5.24 24.00 -21.74
N LYS A 164 4.50 23.77 -22.80
CA LYS A 164 4.86 24.31 -24.12
C LYS A 164 4.90 25.85 -24.08
N LYS A 165 5.93 26.43 -24.69
CA LYS A 165 5.96 27.86 -24.98
C LYS A 165 4.74 28.19 -25.82
N HIS A 166 3.91 29.12 -25.35
CA HIS A 166 2.84 29.68 -26.14
C HIS A 166 3.51 30.67 -27.11
N ASP A 167 3.67 30.28 -28.37
CA ASP A 167 3.97 31.25 -29.43
C ASP A 167 2.75 32.19 -29.47
N GLU A 168 2.80 33.30 -28.74
CA GLU A 168 1.94 34.45 -28.99
C GLU A 168 2.28 34.93 -30.41
N LYS A 169 1.62 34.37 -31.40
CA LYS A 169 1.42 35.04 -32.65
C LYS A 169 0.54 36.25 -32.33
N ILE A 170 1.18 37.35 -31.97
CA ILE A 170 0.59 38.66 -32.00
C ILE A 170 0.08 38.81 -33.44
N ASN A 171 -1.22 38.69 -33.61
CA ASN A 171 -1.88 39.00 -34.88
C ASN A 171 -1.91 40.54 -35.02
N PRO A 172 -1.10 41.17 -35.89
CA PRO A 172 -0.99 42.63 -35.99
C PRO A 172 -2.20 43.28 -36.66
N GLU A 173 -3.29 42.54 -36.91
CA GLU A 173 -4.40 43.04 -37.74
C GLU A 173 -5.64 43.60 -37.00
N GLU A 174 -5.63 43.65 -35.65
CA GLU A 174 -6.79 44.21 -34.89
C GLU A 174 -6.58 45.62 -34.31
N SER A 175 -5.59 46.39 -34.76
CA SER A 175 -5.34 47.75 -34.25
C SER A 175 -5.63 48.89 -35.21
N THR A 176 -6.42 48.71 -36.29
CA THR A 176 -6.71 49.80 -37.25
C THR A 176 -8.19 50.04 -37.58
N GLU A 177 -9.12 49.63 -36.72
CA GLU A 177 -10.53 50.01 -36.90
C GLU A 177 -11.15 50.60 -35.63
N ASN A 178 -10.67 51.77 -35.14
CA ASN A 178 -11.51 52.63 -34.28
C ASN A 178 -10.90 54.06 -34.13
N LYS A 179 -10.65 54.69 -35.26
CA LYS A 179 -10.38 56.14 -35.28
C LYS A 179 -10.96 56.76 -36.54
N GLU A 180 -12.27 56.73 -36.70
CA GLU A 180 -12.98 57.69 -37.54
C GLU A 180 -14.46 57.57 -37.22
N GLU A 181 -14.94 58.31 -36.25
CA GLU A 181 -16.29 58.84 -36.12
C GLU A 181 -16.46 59.54 -34.78
N LYS A 182 -15.98 60.79 -34.72
CA LYS A 182 -16.56 61.89 -33.92
C LYS A 182 -15.91 63.19 -34.32
N GLY A 183 -16.44 63.77 -35.36
CA GLY A 183 -16.21 65.13 -35.74
C GLY A 183 -17.38 65.62 -36.56
N GLU A 184 -18.43 66.05 -35.86
CA GLU A 184 -19.33 67.18 -36.24
C GLU A 184 -20.22 67.46 -35.05
#